data_ffd57aba2fa3a72d5d07075c2ba26d35
#
_entry.id   ffd57aba2fa3a72d5d07075c2ba26d35
#
_cell.length_a   1.000
_cell.length_b   1.000
_cell.length_c   1.000
_cell.angle_alpha   90.00
_cell.angle_beta   90.00
_cell.angle_gamma   90.00
#
_symmetry.space_group_name_H-M   'P 1'
#
loop_
_entity.id
_entity.type
_entity.pdbx_description
1 polymer ?
#
loop_
_entity_poly.entity_id
_entity_poly.type
_entity_poly.pdbx_seq_one_letter_code
_entity_poly.pdbx_strand_id
1 'polypeptide(L)'
;MIGNGGAGGSGAPGAIGGAGGPAGLIGVGGAGGAGGDSAVAGVIGGAGGAGGAALLFGAGGAGGAGGSGGSGAAGGAGGAGGAGGLFASGGSGGFGGFASTGTGGAGGTGGAGGLFASGGVGGTGGGAGSGGTGGVGGTGGAGGLFASGGAGGAGGAGGAGGKAGLLFGSGGAGGSGGAAGTFGDTGNSGGAGGAGGKAGLLFGSGGAGGSGGAGGFANGSTGGAGGAGGGAGLIGNGGNGGSGGMGDAPGGTGVGGIGGLLLGLDGANAPASTNPLHTAQQQALAAVNAPIQAVTGRPLIGNGANGAPGSGAPGGHGGWLFGGGGTGGSGVSGGAGGDGGAGGILFGAGGAGGAGGAVTGTGATGGSGGAGGGALLFGAGGAGGAGGSSGIGGFAAGGAGGPGGAGGLFNGGGAGGAGGSGVSGGAGGEGGAGGSGGGGSVAGDGGAGGNAGLLAPGLAGGAGGGGGQGFDTGGAGGPGGDAGLLVGSGGVGGAGGFGLTTGGPGAAGGDAGLLFGSGGAGGAGGSGRTDLGGAGGAGGKAGLIGNGGNGGAGGAGG
;
A
#
# COMPACT_ATOMS: atom_id res chain seq x y z
N MET A 1 24.39 -12.28 -21.59
CA MET A 1 23.63 -13.09 -20.64
C MET A 1 23.58 -12.47 -19.24
N ILE A 2 24.43 -11.52 -18.93
CA ILE A 2 24.33 -10.61 -17.78
C ILE A 2 23.90 -9.27 -18.35
N GLY A 3 22.76 -8.73 -17.90
CA GLY A 3 22.29 -7.42 -18.32
C GLY A 3 20.87 -7.14 -17.85
N ASN A 4 20.60 -5.89 -17.55
CA ASN A 4 19.27 -5.42 -17.18
C ASN A 4 18.41 -5.18 -18.41
N GLY A 5 17.11 -5.28 -18.22
CA GLY A 5 16.13 -4.83 -19.19
C GLY A 5 16.21 -3.30 -19.34
N GLY A 6 16.09 -2.81 -20.56
CA GLY A 6 15.95 -1.38 -20.82
C GLY A 6 14.64 -0.83 -20.27
N ALA A 7 14.63 0.40 -19.76
CA ALA A 7 13.42 1.08 -19.35
C ALA A 7 12.51 1.37 -20.57
N GLY A 8 11.20 1.28 -20.36
CA GLY A 8 10.19 1.71 -21.34
C GLY A 8 10.19 3.24 -21.50
N GLY A 9 9.96 3.73 -22.71
CA GLY A 9 9.79 5.17 -22.95
C GLY A 9 8.45 5.67 -22.42
N SER A 10 8.37 6.93 -22.02
CA SER A 10 7.12 7.59 -21.65
C SER A 10 6.18 7.72 -22.85
N GLY A 11 4.88 7.62 -22.62
CA GLY A 11 3.85 7.82 -23.63
C GLY A 11 3.74 9.29 -24.06
N ALA A 12 3.40 9.52 -25.33
CA ALA A 12 2.92 10.82 -25.76
C ALA A 12 1.60 11.19 -25.06
N PRO A 13 1.13 12.45 -25.09
CA PRO A 13 -0.10 12.86 -24.43
C PRO A 13 -1.28 11.92 -24.68
N GLY A 14 -1.86 11.33 -23.61
CA GLY A 14 -2.92 10.34 -23.66
C GLY A 14 -2.50 8.94 -24.14
N ALA A 15 -1.25 8.71 -24.50
CA ALA A 15 -0.74 7.42 -24.98
C ALA A 15 -0.13 6.57 -23.84
N ILE A 16 -0.13 5.26 -24.07
CA ILE A 16 0.41 4.27 -23.13
C ILE A 16 1.93 4.38 -23.08
N GLY A 17 2.50 4.27 -21.88
CA GLY A 17 3.95 4.16 -21.68
C GLY A 17 4.49 2.83 -22.22
N GLY A 18 5.72 2.86 -22.70
CA GLY A 18 6.40 1.67 -23.20
C GLY A 18 6.64 0.63 -22.12
N ALA A 19 6.58 -0.65 -22.45
CA ALA A 19 6.94 -1.71 -21.52
C ALA A 19 8.45 -1.72 -21.26
N GLY A 20 8.83 -2.06 -20.02
CA GLY A 20 10.23 -2.34 -19.70
C GLY A 20 10.71 -3.64 -20.36
N GLY A 21 11.95 -3.66 -20.79
CA GLY A 21 12.58 -4.82 -21.40
C GLY A 21 12.86 -5.93 -20.39
N PRO A 22 12.87 -7.19 -20.81
CA PRO A 22 13.25 -8.30 -19.92
C PRO A 22 14.75 -8.25 -19.59
N ALA A 23 15.10 -8.75 -18.41
CA ALA A 23 16.50 -8.91 -18.04
C ALA A 23 17.13 -10.16 -18.66
N GLY A 24 18.47 -10.19 -18.65
CA GLY A 24 19.22 -11.41 -18.89
C GLY A 24 19.13 -12.41 -17.72
N LEU A 25 19.97 -13.44 -17.73
CA LEU A 25 20.02 -14.47 -16.68
C LEU A 25 20.32 -13.84 -15.31
N ILE A 26 21.22 -12.86 -15.28
CA ILE A 26 21.52 -12.04 -14.11
C ILE A 26 21.25 -10.60 -14.51
N GLY A 27 20.30 -9.96 -13.87
CA GLY A 27 19.91 -8.59 -14.16
C GLY A 27 18.46 -8.33 -13.79
N VAL A 28 18.10 -7.08 -13.66
CA VAL A 28 16.77 -6.63 -13.23
C VAL A 28 15.93 -6.29 -14.46
N GLY A 29 14.66 -6.62 -14.42
CA GLY A 29 13.70 -6.21 -15.47
C GLY A 29 13.64 -4.69 -15.57
N GLY A 30 13.53 -4.17 -16.77
CA GLY A 30 13.43 -2.73 -17.02
C GLY A 30 12.14 -2.17 -16.42
N ALA A 31 12.16 -0.94 -15.93
CA ALA A 31 10.94 -0.26 -15.49
C ALA A 31 10.04 0.05 -16.69
N GLY A 32 8.72 -0.03 -16.50
CA GLY A 32 7.74 0.46 -17.46
C GLY A 32 7.79 1.98 -17.57
N GLY A 33 7.56 2.52 -18.75
CA GLY A 33 7.47 3.96 -18.98
C GLY A 33 6.17 4.55 -18.42
N ALA A 34 6.18 5.81 -18.03
CA ALA A 34 4.96 6.51 -17.63
C ALA A 34 3.99 6.68 -18.81
N GLY A 35 2.70 6.60 -18.56
CA GLY A 35 1.66 7.01 -19.48
C GLY A 35 1.67 8.52 -19.66
N GLY A 36 1.28 8.96 -20.86
CA GLY A 36 1.22 10.39 -21.17
C GLY A 36 0.03 11.08 -20.54
N ASP A 37 0.24 12.27 -20.00
CA ASP A 37 -0.85 13.13 -19.50
C ASP A 37 -1.69 13.62 -20.68
N SER A 38 -3.00 13.82 -20.44
CA SER A 38 -3.89 14.42 -21.43
C SER A 38 -4.36 15.79 -20.96
N ALA A 39 -4.12 16.82 -21.75
CA ALA A 39 -4.69 18.14 -21.58
C ALA A 39 -6.04 18.30 -22.29
N VAL A 40 -6.44 17.38 -23.16
CA VAL A 40 -7.66 17.44 -23.96
C VAL A 40 -8.85 16.95 -23.15
N ALA A 41 -9.90 17.78 -23.05
CA ALA A 41 -11.14 17.43 -22.35
C ALA A 41 -11.74 16.13 -22.90
N GLY A 42 -12.17 15.25 -22.04
CA GLY A 42 -12.77 13.96 -22.37
C GLY A 42 -11.77 12.87 -22.77
N VAL A 43 -10.46 13.16 -22.82
CA VAL A 43 -9.44 12.17 -23.16
C VAL A 43 -8.80 11.61 -21.88
N ILE A 44 -8.85 10.28 -21.75
CA ILE A 44 -8.28 9.53 -20.63
C ILE A 44 -6.76 9.66 -20.64
N GLY A 45 -6.14 9.76 -19.46
CA GLY A 45 -4.68 9.71 -19.33
C GLY A 45 -4.12 8.38 -19.83
N GLY A 46 -2.92 8.39 -20.42
CA GLY A 46 -2.27 7.17 -20.90
C GLY A 46 -2.00 6.18 -19.76
N ALA A 47 -2.14 4.90 -20.00
CA ALA A 47 -1.75 3.89 -19.01
C ALA A 47 -0.22 3.80 -18.90
N GLY A 48 0.29 3.48 -17.71
CA GLY A 48 1.71 3.18 -17.50
C GLY A 48 2.10 1.85 -18.16
N GLY A 49 3.32 1.77 -18.65
CA GLY A 49 3.89 0.55 -19.23
C GLY A 49 4.15 -0.53 -18.18
N ALA A 50 4.07 -1.79 -18.55
CA ALA A 50 4.43 -2.89 -17.65
C ALA A 50 5.94 -2.93 -17.40
N GLY A 51 6.34 -3.35 -16.19
CA GLY A 51 7.74 -3.65 -15.88
C GLY A 51 8.21 -4.94 -16.56
N GLY A 52 9.49 -5.00 -16.92
CA GLY A 52 10.09 -6.18 -17.53
C GLY A 52 10.31 -7.32 -16.53
N ALA A 53 10.25 -8.54 -16.99
CA ALA A 53 10.54 -9.72 -16.17
C ALA A 53 12.04 -9.95 -16.00
N ALA A 54 12.44 -10.59 -14.88
CA ALA A 54 13.77 -11.14 -14.69
C ALA A 54 13.74 -12.68 -14.81
N LEU A 55 14.90 -13.31 -15.09
CA LEU A 55 14.97 -14.75 -15.37
C LEU A 55 15.43 -15.58 -14.16
N LEU A 56 16.63 -15.34 -13.63
CA LEU A 56 17.21 -16.16 -12.57
C LEU A 56 17.53 -15.35 -11.32
N PHE A 57 18.44 -14.40 -11.45
CA PHE A 57 18.84 -13.48 -10.37
C PHE A 57 18.54 -12.04 -10.78
N GLY A 58 17.53 -11.44 -10.18
CA GLY A 58 17.13 -10.06 -10.37
C GLY A 58 15.63 -9.85 -10.18
N ALA A 59 15.25 -8.72 -9.62
CA ALA A 59 13.85 -8.38 -9.41
C ALA A 59 13.16 -8.07 -10.75
N GLY A 60 11.85 -8.27 -10.78
CA GLY A 60 11.02 -7.73 -11.85
C GLY A 60 11.06 -6.21 -11.85
N GLY A 61 10.98 -5.60 -13.03
CA GLY A 61 10.91 -4.15 -13.17
C GLY A 61 9.62 -3.59 -12.58
N ALA A 62 9.66 -2.35 -12.08
CA ALA A 62 8.46 -1.65 -11.66
C ALA A 62 7.56 -1.30 -12.86
N GLY A 63 6.25 -1.30 -12.64
CA GLY A 63 5.28 -0.75 -13.59
C GLY A 63 5.38 0.78 -13.66
N GLY A 64 5.14 1.35 -14.84
CA GLY A 64 5.10 2.80 -15.03
C GLY A 64 3.86 3.44 -14.42
N ALA A 65 3.94 4.72 -14.03
CA ALA A 65 2.79 5.48 -13.59
C ALA A 65 1.81 5.74 -14.74
N GLY A 66 0.52 5.79 -14.46
CA GLY A 66 -0.50 6.27 -15.38
C GLY A 66 -0.47 7.79 -15.51
N GLY A 67 -0.78 8.31 -16.68
CA GLY A 67 -0.87 9.75 -16.95
C GLY A 67 -2.18 10.34 -16.42
N SER A 68 -2.19 11.65 -16.20
CA SER A 68 -3.38 12.41 -15.80
C SER A 68 -4.40 12.47 -16.93
N GLY A 69 -5.68 12.39 -16.59
CA GLY A 69 -6.79 12.58 -17.54
C GLY A 69 -7.11 14.04 -17.77
N GLY A 70 -7.58 14.37 -18.97
CA GLY A 70 -8.13 15.68 -19.29
C GLY A 70 -9.41 15.96 -18.50
N SER A 71 -9.92 17.21 -18.58
CA SER A 71 -11.16 17.60 -17.90
C SER A 71 -12.30 16.69 -18.30
N GLY A 72 -13.02 16.10 -17.33
CA GLY A 72 -14.11 15.15 -17.54
C GLY A 72 -13.68 13.70 -17.83
N ALA A 73 -12.39 13.40 -17.86
CA ALA A 73 -11.89 12.07 -18.16
C ALA A 73 -11.16 11.41 -16.99
N ALA A 74 -11.05 10.09 -17.03
CA ALA A 74 -10.35 9.33 -16.02
C ALA A 74 -8.83 9.47 -16.14
N GLY A 75 -8.11 9.29 -15.04
CA GLY A 75 -6.68 9.08 -15.05
C GLY A 75 -6.31 7.71 -15.66
N GLY A 76 -5.14 7.62 -16.22
CA GLY A 76 -4.57 6.38 -16.78
C GLY A 76 -4.26 5.37 -15.67
N ALA A 77 -4.43 4.08 -15.93
CA ALA A 77 -4.04 3.04 -15.00
C ALA A 77 -2.52 2.94 -14.87
N GLY A 78 -2.00 2.61 -13.69
CA GLY A 78 -0.62 2.23 -13.49
C GLY A 78 -0.28 0.90 -14.17
N GLY A 79 0.93 0.76 -14.67
CA GLY A 79 1.43 -0.46 -15.28
C GLY A 79 1.68 -1.57 -14.27
N ALA A 80 1.55 -2.82 -14.68
CA ALA A 80 1.86 -3.96 -13.82
C ALA A 80 3.37 -4.05 -13.57
N GLY A 81 3.78 -4.51 -12.38
CA GLY A 81 5.15 -4.90 -12.10
C GLY A 81 5.55 -6.17 -12.84
N GLY A 82 6.79 -6.27 -13.24
CA GLY A 82 7.37 -7.44 -13.90
C GLY A 82 7.56 -8.61 -12.94
N ALA A 83 7.55 -9.84 -13.45
CA ALA A 83 7.84 -11.01 -12.64
C ALA A 83 9.31 -11.00 -12.19
N GLY A 84 9.56 -11.44 -10.96
CA GLY A 84 10.90 -11.67 -10.44
C GLY A 84 11.55 -12.92 -11.03
N GLY A 85 12.88 -12.95 -11.01
CA GLY A 85 13.64 -14.15 -11.35
C GLY A 85 13.46 -15.22 -10.28
N LEU A 86 14.03 -16.41 -10.49
CA LEU A 86 13.85 -17.59 -9.63
C LEU A 86 14.08 -17.29 -8.15
N PHE A 87 15.04 -16.43 -7.82
CA PHE A 87 15.44 -16.07 -6.45
C PHE A 87 15.13 -14.61 -6.09
N ALA A 88 14.29 -13.94 -6.84
CA ALA A 88 14.06 -12.51 -6.67
C ALA A 88 12.59 -12.11 -6.73
N SER A 89 12.25 -11.02 -6.03
CA SER A 89 10.88 -10.52 -5.91
C SER A 89 10.32 -9.99 -7.23
N GLY A 90 9.00 -10.03 -7.33
CA GLY A 90 8.28 -9.31 -8.38
C GLY A 90 8.44 -7.80 -8.23
N GLY A 91 8.37 -7.08 -9.35
CA GLY A 91 8.38 -5.63 -9.35
C GLY A 91 7.08 -5.05 -8.76
N SER A 92 7.13 -3.84 -8.23
CA SER A 92 5.94 -3.13 -7.77
C SER A 92 5.07 -2.69 -8.95
N GLY A 93 3.76 -2.61 -8.74
CA GLY A 93 2.83 -1.97 -9.68
C GLY A 93 3.05 -0.45 -9.72
N GLY A 94 2.76 0.15 -10.87
CA GLY A 94 2.83 1.60 -11.06
C GLY A 94 1.63 2.32 -10.43
N PHE A 95 1.77 3.61 -10.21
CA PHE A 95 0.71 4.47 -9.66
C PHE A 95 -0.37 4.74 -10.72
N GLY A 96 -1.62 4.86 -10.30
CA GLY A 96 -2.71 5.36 -11.15
C GLY A 96 -2.59 6.86 -11.38
N GLY A 97 -2.99 7.32 -12.57
CA GLY A 97 -2.99 8.74 -12.94
C GLY A 97 -4.14 9.51 -12.31
N PHE A 98 -3.99 10.81 -12.24
CA PHE A 98 -4.98 11.74 -11.71
C PHE A 98 -6.15 11.98 -12.67
N ALA A 99 -7.33 12.29 -12.14
CA ALA A 99 -8.47 12.80 -12.89
C ALA A 99 -8.99 14.12 -12.29
N SER A 100 -9.21 15.16 -13.10
CA SER A 100 -9.68 16.46 -12.59
C SER A 100 -11.14 16.42 -12.12
N THR A 101 -12.00 15.70 -12.82
CA THR A 101 -13.45 15.55 -12.54
C THR A 101 -13.96 14.14 -12.83
N GLY A 102 -13.09 13.22 -13.27
CA GLY A 102 -13.40 11.81 -13.50
C GLY A 102 -12.91 10.91 -12.39
N THR A 103 -12.82 9.61 -12.65
CA THR A 103 -12.24 8.65 -11.71
C THR A 103 -10.72 8.65 -11.84
N GLY A 104 -10.00 8.65 -10.71
CA GLY A 104 -8.56 8.42 -10.70
C GLY A 104 -8.21 7.08 -11.35
N GLY A 105 -7.06 6.97 -11.97
CA GLY A 105 -6.59 5.73 -12.56
C GLY A 105 -6.36 4.64 -11.51
N ALA A 106 -6.61 3.39 -11.83
CA ALA A 106 -6.29 2.28 -10.94
C ALA A 106 -4.77 2.12 -10.80
N GLY A 107 -4.28 1.73 -9.63
CA GLY A 107 -2.90 1.32 -9.44
C GLY A 107 -2.60 0.00 -10.16
N GLY A 108 -1.38 -0.17 -10.65
CA GLY A 108 -0.93 -1.39 -11.30
C GLY A 108 -0.77 -2.56 -10.32
N THR A 109 -0.91 -3.77 -10.80
CA THR A 109 -0.69 -4.96 -10.00
C THR A 109 0.81 -5.17 -9.72
N GLY A 110 1.15 -5.67 -8.54
CA GLY A 110 2.52 -6.15 -8.27
C GLY A 110 2.86 -7.38 -9.10
N GLY A 111 4.11 -7.52 -9.50
CA GLY A 111 4.60 -8.68 -10.23
C GLY A 111 4.69 -9.93 -9.35
N ALA A 112 4.61 -11.10 -9.95
CA ALA A 112 4.80 -12.36 -9.20
C ALA A 112 6.27 -12.47 -8.74
N GLY A 113 6.46 -13.03 -7.54
CA GLY A 113 7.79 -13.39 -7.04
C GLY A 113 8.33 -14.66 -7.68
N GLY A 114 9.63 -14.85 -7.61
CA GLY A 114 10.30 -16.10 -8.00
C GLY A 114 10.06 -17.20 -6.97
N LEU A 115 10.66 -18.38 -7.18
CA LEU A 115 10.41 -19.58 -6.38
C LEU A 115 10.56 -19.35 -4.87
N PHE A 116 11.55 -18.58 -4.44
CA PHE A 116 11.89 -18.29 -3.04
C PHE A 116 11.65 -16.83 -2.63
N ALA A 117 10.95 -16.04 -3.44
CA ALA A 117 10.83 -14.62 -3.24
C ALA A 117 9.40 -14.11 -3.29
N SER A 118 9.13 -13.04 -2.55
CA SER A 118 7.80 -12.46 -2.41
C SER A 118 7.29 -11.80 -3.69
N GLY A 119 5.99 -11.73 -3.82
CA GLY A 119 5.35 -10.89 -4.85
C GLY A 119 5.62 -9.40 -4.60
N GLY A 120 5.59 -8.64 -5.68
CA GLY A 120 5.72 -7.18 -5.62
C GLY A 120 4.49 -6.53 -5.00
N VAL A 121 4.66 -5.32 -4.48
CA VAL A 121 3.58 -4.50 -3.92
C VAL A 121 2.71 -3.95 -5.04
N GLY A 122 1.40 -3.87 -4.85
CA GLY A 122 0.48 -3.20 -5.76
C GLY A 122 0.69 -1.68 -5.74
N GLY A 123 0.52 -1.03 -6.89
CA GLY A 123 0.61 0.42 -7.00
C GLY A 123 -0.56 1.14 -6.35
N THR A 124 -0.39 2.37 -5.91
CA THR A 124 -1.48 3.18 -5.39
C THR A 124 -2.41 3.63 -6.51
N GLY A 125 -3.69 3.72 -6.22
CA GLY A 125 -4.68 4.34 -7.12
C GLY A 125 -4.45 5.83 -7.25
N GLY A 126 -4.77 6.39 -8.39
CA GLY A 126 -4.72 7.82 -8.64
C GLY A 126 -5.81 8.56 -7.90
N GLY A 127 -5.56 9.80 -7.55
CA GLY A 127 -6.56 10.65 -6.95
C GLY A 127 -7.56 11.21 -7.98
N ALA A 128 -8.65 11.79 -7.47
CA ALA A 128 -9.61 12.49 -8.28
C ALA A 128 -9.87 13.90 -7.70
N GLY A 129 -10.12 14.85 -8.57
CA GLY A 129 -10.54 16.20 -8.17
C GLY A 129 -12.03 16.26 -7.86
N SER A 130 -12.61 17.49 -7.96
CA SER A 130 -13.97 17.81 -7.59
C SER A 130 -15.00 16.89 -8.24
N GLY A 131 -15.82 16.21 -7.45
CA GLY A 131 -16.88 15.30 -7.92
C GLY A 131 -16.39 13.96 -8.48
N GLY A 132 -15.10 13.70 -8.50
CA GLY A 132 -14.53 12.43 -8.95
C GLY A 132 -14.27 11.42 -7.84
N THR A 133 -14.11 10.15 -8.18
CA THR A 133 -13.75 9.10 -7.22
C THR A 133 -12.28 8.71 -7.39
N GLY A 134 -11.58 8.50 -6.27
CA GLY A 134 -10.20 8.01 -6.31
C GLY A 134 -10.12 6.65 -6.99
N GLY A 135 -9.03 6.40 -7.69
CA GLY A 135 -8.74 5.12 -8.34
C GLY A 135 -8.48 4.01 -7.33
N VAL A 136 -8.83 2.78 -7.68
CA VAL A 136 -8.59 1.61 -6.84
C VAL A 136 -7.09 1.33 -6.75
N GLY A 137 -6.59 0.94 -5.56
CA GLY A 137 -5.22 0.46 -5.40
C GLY A 137 -5.01 -0.86 -6.14
N GLY A 138 -3.81 -1.05 -6.67
CA GLY A 138 -3.41 -2.27 -7.36
C GLY A 138 -3.29 -3.46 -6.40
N THR A 139 -3.53 -4.66 -6.90
CA THR A 139 -3.34 -5.88 -6.12
C THR A 139 -1.86 -6.20 -5.93
N GLY A 140 -1.50 -6.74 -4.75
CA GLY A 140 -0.17 -7.29 -4.55
C GLY A 140 0.09 -8.53 -5.41
N GLY A 141 1.31 -8.71 -5.84
CA GLY A 141 1.75 -9.87 -6.60
C GLY A 141 1.75 -11.16 -5.78
N ALA A 142 1.57 -12.29 -6.44
CA ALA A 142 1.67 -13.58 -5.79
C ALA A 142 3.11 -13.87 -5.36
N GLY A 143 3.28 -14.51 -4.20
CA GLY A 143 4.57 -15.07 -3.80
C GLY A 143 4.92 -16.31 -4.61
N GLY A 144 6.19 -16.70 -4.59
CA GLY A 144 6.69 -17.96 -5.16
C GLY A 144 6.31 -19.16 -4.30
N LEU A 145 6.96 -20.32 -4.53
CA LEU A 145 6.60 -21.57 -3.83
C LEU A 145 6.75 -21.47 -2.30
N PHE A 146 7.75 -20.73 -1.80
CA PHE A 146 8.15 -20.63 -0.40
C PHE A 146 8.10 -19.19 0.16
N ALA A 147 7.27 -18.30 -0.43
CA ALA A 147 7.33 -16.89 -0.08
C ALA A 147 5.96 -16.25 0.08
N SER A 148 5.94 -15.08 0.69
CA SER A 148 4.72 -14.32 0.93
C SER A 148 4.22 -13.58 -0.32
N GLY A 149 2.93 -13.33 -0.34
CA GLY A 149 2.32 -12.38 -1.28
C GLY A 149 2.73 -10.95 -0.97
N GLY A 150 2.76 -10.11 -1.99
CA GLY A 150 2.99 -8.67 -1.84
C GLY A 150 1.78 -7.96 -1.24
N ALA A 151 2.00 -6.83 -0.58
CA ALA A 151 0.91 -5.99 -0.08
C ALA A 151 0.11 -5.35 -1.22
N GLY A 152 -1.16 -5.11 -1.00
CA GLY A 152 -2.02 -4.31 -1.89
C GLY A 152 -1.68 -2.82 -1.78
N GLY A 153 -1.86 -2.09 -2.87
CA GLY A 153 -1.67 -0.64 -2.89
C GLY A 153 -2.84 0.11 -2.26
N ALA A 154 -2.57 1.28 -1.70
CA ALA A 154 -3.60 2.20 -1.21
C ALA A 154 -4.35 2.84 -2.40
N GLY A 155 -5.57 3.34 -2.18
CA GLY A 155 -6.31 4.02 -3.24
C GLY A 155 -7.67 4.51 -2.80
N GLY A 156 -8.51 4.98 -3.72
CA GLY A 156 -9.92 5.24 -3.47
C GLY A 156 -10.56 4.05 -2.75
N ALA A 157 -10.46 2.86 -3.31
CA ALA A 157 -10.56 1.61 -2.56
C ALA A 157 -9.16 0.97 -2.50
N GLY A 158 -8.81 0.34 -1.39
CA GLY A 158 -7.53 -0.35 -1.23
C GLY A 158 -7.43 -1.60 -2.11
N GLY A 159 -6.27 -1.85 -2.66
CA GLY A 159 -5.96 -3.06 -3.43
C GLY A 159 -5.85 -4.30 -2.54
N ALA A 160 -6.20 -5.45 -3.05
CA ALA A 160 -6.07 -6.70 -2.32
C ALA A 160 -4.60 -7.10 -2.17
N GLY A 161 -4.25 -7.71 -1.05
CA GLY A 161 -2.96 -8.37 -0.86
C GLY A 161 -2.80 -9.58 -1.77
N GLY A 162 -1.59 -9.83 -2.20
CA GLY A 162 -1.22 -10.97 -3.02
C GLY A 162 -1.30 -12.28 -2.25
N LYS A 163 -1.59 -13.36 -2.95
CA LYS A 163 -1.56 -14.70 -2.37
C LYS A 163 -0.14 -15.09 -2.02
N ALA A 164 0.04 -15.84 -0.94
CA ALA A 164 1.31 -16.48 -0.64
C ALA A 164 1.66 -17.56 -1.68
N GLY A 165 2.86 -18.07 -1.54
CA GLY A 165 3.38 -19.16 -2.31
C GLY A 165 2.59 -20.45 -2.09
N LEU A 166 2.79 -21.42 -2.98
CA LEU A 166 1.99 -22.63 -2.96
C LEU A 166 2.15 -23.43 -1.66
N LEU A 167 3.36 -23.58 -1.11
CA LEU A 167 3.61 -24.42 0.07
C LEU A 167 3.67 -23.58 1.35
N PHE A 168 4.50 -22.59 1.39
CA PHE A 168 4.79 -21.77 2.57
C PHE A 168 4.64 -20.27 2.25
N GLY A 169 4.25 -19.52 3.22
CA GLY A 169 4.25 -18.08 3.16
C GLY A 169 2.96 -17.46 3.66
N SER A 170 3.06 -16.22 4.13
CA SER A 170 1.91 -15.43 4.57
C SER A 170 1.28 -14.69 3.39
N GLY A 171 -0.04 -14.55 3.41
CA GLY A 171 -0.74 -13.68 2.48
C GLY A 171 -0.29 -12.22 2.67
N GLY A 172 -0.25 -11.45 1.61
CA GLY A 172 0.06 -10.02 1.68
C GLY A 172 -1.06 -9.24 2.38
N ALA A 173 -0.75 -8.16 3.07
CA ALA A 173 -1.75 -7.27 3.64
C ALA A 173 -2.56 -6.56 2.55
N GLY A 174 -3.83 -6.30 2.79
CA GLY A 174 -4.66 -5.42 1.94
C GLY A 174 -4.24 -3.96 2.10
N GLY A 175 -4.35 -3.18 1.04
CA GLY A 175 -4.07 -1.76 1.06
C GLY A 175 -5.15 -0.94 1.76
N SER A 176 -4.81 0.24 2.28
CA SER A 176 -5.78 1.14 2.90
C SER A 176 -6.69 1.80 1.86
N GLY A 177 -7.95 2.02 2.21
CA GLY A 177 -8.86 2.88 1.46
C GLY A 177 -8.52 4.36 1.68
N GLY A 178 -8.70 5.17 0.66
CA GLY A 178 -8.45 6.62 0.74
C GLY A 178 -9.58 7.36 1.45
N ALA A 179 -9.25 8.51 2.03
CA ALA A 179 -10.24 9.41 2.59
C ALA A 179 -11.16 9.97 1.49
N ALA A 180 -12.41 10.27 1.83
CA ALA A 180 -13.34 10.91 0.92
C ALA A 180 -12.86 12.31 0.54
N GLY A 181 -13.05 12.67 -0.73
CA GLY A 181 -12.83 14.04 -1.21
C GLY A 181 -13.92 14.98 -0.67
N THR A 182 -13.59 16.26 -0.46
CA THR A 182 -14.42 17.19 0.32
C THR A 182 -15.14 18.26 -0.48
N PHE A 183 -15.34 18.12 -1.77
CA PHE A 183 -16.05 19.12 -2.55
C PHE A 183 -17.55 18.80 -2.74
N GLY A 184 -18.36 19.51 -1.98
CA GLY A 184 -19.71 19.93 -2.37
C GLY A 184 -20.81 18.87 -2.43
N ASP A 185 -20.50 17.60 -2.35
CA ASP A 185 -21.50 16.54 -2.44
C ASP A 185 -21.81 15.93 -1.07
N THR A 186 -23.06 16.07 -0.68
CA THR A 186 -23.67 15.32 0.42
C THR A 186 -23.51 13.83 0.16
N GLY A 187 -22.82 13.09 1.05
CA GLY A 187 -22.79 11.64 1.03
C GLY A 187 -21.48 10.97 0.55
N ASN A 188 -20.34 11.71 0.45
CA ASN A 188 -19.06 11.09 0.08
C ASN A 188 -18.55 10.13 1.15
N SER A 189 -18.54 8.82 0.81
CA SER A 189 -18.03 7.77 1.66
C SER A 189 -16.51 7.62 1.52
N GLY A 190 -15.82 7.29 2.61
CA GLY A 190 -14.43 6.85 2.56
C GLY A 190 -14.28 5.57 1.73
N GLY A 191 -13.15 5.37 1.11
CA GLY A 191 -12.86 4.16 0.34
C GLY A 191 -12.75 2.91 1.21
N ALA A 192 -13.19 1.78 0.72
CA ALA A 192 -13.04 0.51 1.43
C ALA A 192 -11.57 0.06 1.47
N GLY A 193 -11.16 -0.59 2.55
CA GLY A 193 -9.87 -1.27 2.64
C GLY A 193 -9.82 -2.51 1.76
N GLY A 194 -8.66 -2.84 1.22
CA GLY A 194 -8.44 -4.03 0.42
C GLY A 194 -8.43 -5.31 1.25
N ALA A 195 -8.83 -6.42 0.64
CA ALA A 195 -8.76 -7.72 1.30
C ALA A 195 -7.31 -8.19 1.48
N GLY A 196 -7.02 -8.89 2.57
CA GLY A 196 -5.77 -9.60 2.77
C GLY A 196 -5.64 -10.82 1.85
N GLY A 197 -4.43 -11.14 1.43
CA GLY A 197 -4.13 -12.30 0.59
C GLY A 197 -4.23 -13.62 1.35
N LYS A 198 -4.50 -14.71 0.63
CA LYS A 198 -4.51 -16.05 1.21
C LYS A 198 -3.09 -16.53 1.52
N ALA A 199 -2.92 -17.32 2.57
CA ALA A 199 -1.68 -18.00 2.91
C ALA A 199 -1.35 -19.15 1.94
N GLY A 200 -0.14 -19.68 2.10
CA GLY A 200 0.30 -20.91 1.42
C GLY A 200 -0.53 -22.12 1.84
N LEU A 201 -0.55 -23.14 0.97
CA LEU A 201 -1.40 -24.32 1.17
C LEU A 201 -1.04 -25.09 2.45
N LEU A 202 0.24 -25.20 2.78
CA LEU A 202 0.71 -26.04 3.88
C LEU A 202 0.92 -25.23 5.17
N PHE A 203 1.70 -24.16 5.10
CA PHE A 203 1.99 -23.30 6.26
C PHE A 203 1.91 -21.83 5.89
N GLY A 204 1.33 -21.03 6.78
CA GLY A 204 1.35 -19.60 6.71
C GLY A 204 0.06 -18.94 7.20
N SER A 205 0.16 -17.72 7.65
CA SER A 205 -0.99 -16.93 8.09
C SER A 205 -1.60 -16.17 6.91
N GLY A 206 -2.92 -16.00 6.92
CA GLY A 206 -3.62 -15.09 6.02
C GLY A 206 -3.17 -13.66 6.24
N GLY A 207 -3.14 -12.86 5.19
CA GLY A 207 -2.83 -11.44 5.28
C GLY A 207 -3.93 -10.65 6.00
N ALA A 208 -3.57 -9.59 6.73
CA ALA A 208 -4.55 -8.69 7.31
C ALA A 208 -5.31 -7.92 6.22
N GLY A 209 -6.59 -7.63 6.43
CA GLY A 209 -7.35 -6.68 5.62
C GLY A 209 -6.87 -5.26 5.86
N GLY A 210 -6.93 -4.42 4.84
CA GLY A 210 -6.59 -3.01 4.94
C GLY A 210 -7.65 -2.20 5.68
N SER A 211 -7.28 -1.06 6.27
CA SER A 211 -8.22 -0.14 6.90
C SER A 211 -9.07 0.58 5.86
N GLY A 212 -10.33 0.85 6.17
CA GLY A 212 -11.18 1.75 5.41
C GLY A 212 -10.77 3.21 5.61
N GLY A 213 -10.91 4.02 4.57
CA GLY A 213 -10.62 5.45 4.63
C GLY A 213 -11.67 6.25 5.39
N ALA A 214 -11.30 7.43 5.87
CA ALA A 214 -12.25 8.34 6.51
C ALA A 214 -13.27 8.87 5.50
N GLY A 215 -14.54 8.91 5.90
CA GLY A 215 -15.61 9.60 5.17
C GLY A 215 -15.55 11.11 5.43
N GLY A 216 -16.14 11.90 4.52
CA GLY A 216 -16.38 13.31 4.77
C GLY A 216 -17.44 13.47 5.87
N PHE A 217 -17.43 14.59 6.60
CA PHE A 217 -18.47 14.88 7.61
C PHE A 217 -19.57 15.79 7.08
N ALA A 218 -19.95 15.64 5.79
CA ALA A 218 -21.15 16.27 5.26
C ALA A 218 -22.31 15.28 5.41
N ASN A 219 -23.48 15.78 5.83
CA ASN A 219 -24.69 15.03 6.12
C ASN A 219 -24.82 13.69 5.36
N GLY A 220 -24.72 12.57 6.10
CA GLY A 220 -24.90 11.23 5.59
C GLY A 220 -23.66 10.53 5.03
N SER A 221 -22.46 11.09 5.24
CA SER A 221 -21.22 10.43 4.83
C SER A 221 -20.86 9.25 5.73
N THR A 222 -20.38 8.15 5.15
CA THR A 222 -19.94 6.97 5.90
C THR A 222 -18.44 6.79 5.75
N GLY A 223 -17.79 6.34 6.84
CA GLY A 223 -16.42 5.84 6.74
C GLY A 223 -16.37 4.61 5.84
N GLY A 224 -15.26 4.41 5.15
CA GLY A 224 -15.05 3.21 4.34
C GLY A 224 -15.03 1.94 5.18
N ALA A 225 -15.54 0.84 4.66
CA ALA A 225 -15.46 -0.46 5.32
C ALA A 225 -14.01 -0.98 5.35
N GLY A 226 -13.63 -1.67 6.40
CA GLY A 226 -12.37 -2.41 6.48
C GLY A 226 -12.37 -3.61 5.53
N GLY A 227 -11.22 -3.95 4.98
CA GLY A 227 -11.04 -5.10 4.10
C GLY A 227 -11.12 -6.43 4.86
N ALA A 228 -11.54 -7.49 4.19
CA ALA A 228 -11.55 -8.83 4.77
C ALA A 228 -10.13 -9.36 4.98
N GLY A 229 -9.91 -10.16 6.03
CA GLY A 229 -8.66 -10.90 6.22
C GLY A 229 -8.56 -12.12 5.28
N GLY A 230 -7.35 -12.50 4.92
CA GLY A 230 -7.09 -13.68 4.10
C GLY A 230 -7.18 -14.99 4.89
N GLY A 231 -7.62 -16.06 4.25
CA GLY A 231 -7.64 -17.39 4.88
C GLY A 231 -6.26 -18.02 4.96
N ALA A 232 -6.07 -18.93 5.96
CA ALA A 232 -4.91 -19.82 6.04
C ALA A 232 -5.11 -21.08 5.20
N GLY A 233 -4.03 -21.85 5.03
CA GLY A 233 -4.04 -23.16 4.38
C GLY A 233 -4.31 -24.29 5.40
N LEU A 234 -3.38 -25.26 5.51
CA LEU A 234 -3.49 -26.38 6.42
C LEU A 234 -3.12 -25.97 7.85
N ILE A 235 -2.02 -25.25 8.04
CA ILE A 235 -1.50 -24.78 9.33
C ILE A 235 -1.21 -23.30 9.26
N GLY A 236 -1.82 -22.52 10.15
CA GLY A 236 -1.64 -21.08 10.30
C GLY A 236 -2.94 -20.35 10.60
N ASN A 237 -2.85 -19.14 11.07
CA ASN A 237 -4.03 -18.37 11.44
C ASN A 237 -4.64 -17.64 10.24
N GLY A 238 -5.96 -17.51 10.22
CA GLY A 238 -6.64 -16.58 9.32
C GLY A 238 -6.22 -15.14 9.64
N GLY A 239 -6.12 -14.30 8.61
CA GLY A 239 -5.82 -12.89 8.80
C GLY A 239 -6.96 -12.12 9.47
N ASN A 240 -6.64 -11.08 10.21
CA ASN A 240 -7.67 -10.20 10.78
C ASN A 240 -8.34 -9.35 9.69
N GLY A 241 -9.62 -9.06 9.85
CA GLY A 241 -10.28 -8.03 9.06
C GLY A 241 -9.75 -6.64 9.43
N GLY A 242 -9.74 -5.73 8.47
CA GLY A 242 -9.31 -4.33 8.67
C GLY A 242 -10.32 -3.52 9.49
N SER A 243 -9.87 -2.44 10.11
CA SER A 243 -10.76 -1.48 10.78
C SER A 243 -11.54 -0.65 9.75
N GLY A 244 -12.80 -0.31 10.04
CA GLY A 244 -13.54 0.67 9.27
C GLY A 244 -13.03 2.10 9.53
N GLY A 245 -13.18 2.97 8.54
CA GLY A 245 -12.91 4.40 8.69
C GLY A 245 -14.01 5.14 9.46
N MET A 246 -13.72 6.35 9.88
CA MET A 246 -14.72 7.22 10.54
C MET A 246 -15.37 8.17 9.53
N GLY A 247 -16.61 8.54 9.76
CA GLY A 247 -17.43 9.51 9.06
C GLY A 247 -18.57 9.90 9.99
N ASP A 248 -19.67 10.50 9.50
CA ASP A 248 -20.91 10.67 10.29
C ASP A 248 -21.41 9.32 10.82
N ALA A 249 -21.29 8.27 9.98
CA ALA A 249 -21.42 6.90 10.42
C ALA A 249 -20.07 6.17 10.21
N PRO A 250 -19.61 5.39 11.20
CA PRO A 250 -18.39 4.60 11.04
C PRO A 250 -18.58 3.51 9.98
N GLY A 251 -17.53 3.25 9.21
CA GLY A 251 -17.46 2.10 8.33
C GLY A 251 -17.42 0.77 9.11
N GLY A 252 -18.02 -0.28 8.54
CA GLY A 252 -17.96 -1.61 9.14
C GLY A 252 -16.53 -2.17 9.21
N THR A 253 -16.24 -2.96 10.24
CA THR A 253 -14.99 -3.72 10.30
C THR A 253 -15.01 -4.86 9.28
N GLY A 254 -13.86 -5.16 8.68
CA GLY A 254 -13.72 -6.30 7.80
C GLY A 254 -13.89 -7.63 8.54
N VAL A 255 -14.40 -8.64 7.84
CA VAL A 255 -14.46 -10.02 8.38
C VAL A 255 -13.06 -10.64 8.42
N GLY A 256 -12.75 -11.41 9.46
CA GLY A 256 -11.51 -12.17 9.54
C GLY A 256 -11.50 -13.37 8.58
N GLY A 257 -10.32 -13.80 8.21
CA GLY A 257 -10.11 -15.02 7.44
C GLY A 257 -10.25 -16.29 8.28
N ILE A 258 -10.56 -17.39 7.65
CA ILE A 258 -10.64 -18.71 8.32
C ILE A 258 -9.24 -19.24 8.60
N GLY A 259 -9.03 -19.79 9.79
CA GLY A 259 -7.80 -20.45 10.20
C GLY A 259 -7.53 -21.78 9.47
N GLY A 260 -6.34 -22.32 9.70
CA GLY A 260 -5.91 -23.55 9.03
C GLY A 260 -6.73 -24.77 9.43
N LEU A 261 -6.91 -25.67 8.48
CA LEU A 261 -7.75 -26.87 8.65
C LEU A 261 -7.24 -27.79 9.75
N LEU A 262 -5.91 -27.89 9.95
CA LEU A 262 -5.30 -28.75 10.95
C LEU A 262 -4.89 -27.99 12.20
N LEU A 263 -4.38 -26.78 12.06
CA LEU A 263 -3.92 -25.97 13.18
C LEU A 263 -3.96 -24.48 12.84
N GLY A 264 -4.69 -23.69 13.60
CA GLY A 264 -4.72 -22.23 13.50
C GLY A 264 -6.03 -21.64 13.97
N LEU A 265 -5.97 -20.42 14.48
CA LEU A 265 -7.15 -19.67 14.89
C LEU A 265 -7.71 -18.86 13.72
N ASP A 266 -9.01 -18.64 13.76
CA ASP A 266 -9.67 -17.72 12.86
C ASP A 266 -9.22 -16.27 13.10
N GLY A 267 -9.27 -15.45 12.08
CA GLY A 267 -9.04 -14.02 12.21
C GLY A 267 -10.14 -13.33 13.02
N ALA A 268 -9.84 -12.18 13.59
CA ALA A 268 -10.84 -11.38 14.31
C ALA A 268 -12.04 -11.09 13.41
N ASN A 269 -13.25 -11.25 13.96
CA ASN A 269 -14.53 -11.11 13.25
C ASN A 269 -14.76 -12.12 12.11
N ALA A 270 -14.07 -13.27 12.12
CA ALA A 270 -14.37 -14.33 11.18
C ALA A 270 -15.78 -14.91 11.41
N PRO A 271 -16.48 -15.33 10.35
CA PRO A 271 -17.77 -15.97 10.51
C PRO A 271 -17.63 -17.29 11.29
N ALA A 272 -18.58 -17.57 12.17
CA ALA A 272 -18.58 -18.82 12.92
C ALA A 272 -18.61 -20.02 11.96
N SER A 273 -17.71 -20.98 12.17
CA SER A 273 -17.67 -22.20 11.36
C SER A 273 -18.81 -23.14 11.75
N THR A 274 -19.47 -23.69 10.76
CA THR A 274 -20.47 -24.77 10.94
C THR A 274 -19.86 -26.15 11.05
N ASN A 275 -18.53 -26.28 10.82
CA ASN A 275 -17.83 -27.55 10.91
C ASN A 275 -17.48 -27.86 12.39
N PRO A 276 -18.04 -28.95 12.96
CA PRO A 276 -17.83 -29.27 14.38
C PRO A 276 -16.36 -29.58 14.71
N LEU A 277 -15.60 -30.14 13.76
CA LEU A 277 -14.18 -30.39 13.94
C LEU A 277 -13.37 -29.09 14.07
N HIS A 278 -13.67 -28.12 13.22
CA HIS A 278 -13.05 -26.81 13.29
C HIS A 278 -13.40 -26.08 14.60
N THR A 279 -14.65 -26.15 15.04
CA THR A 279 -15.09 -25.57 16.32
C THR A 279 -14.36 -26.21 17.50
N ALA A 280 -14.22 -27.55 17.51
CA ALA A 280 -13.47 -28.26 18.55
C ALA A 280 -11.98 -27.86 18.57
N GLN A 281 -11.38 -27.68 17.37
CA GLN A 281 -10.01 -27.19 17.24
C GLN A 281 -9.85 -25.77 17.82
N GLN A 282 -10.75 -24.85 17.51
CA GLN A 282 -10.73 -23.49 18.06
C GLN A 282 -10.80 -23.50 19.59
N GLN A 283 -11.65 -24.35 20.17
CA GLN A 283 -11.77 -24.50 21.63
C GLN A 283 -10.50 -25.10 22.26
N ALA A 284 -9.91 -26.11 21.63
CA ALA A 284 -8.65 -26.70 22.09
C ALA A 284 -7.50 -25.67 22.06
N LEU A 285 -7.38 -24.88 20.99
CA LEU A 285 -6.38 -23.81 20.90
C LEU A 285 -6.62 -22.70 21.92
N ALA A 286 -7.86 -22.34 22.21
CA ALA A 286 -8.18 -21.39 23.25
C ALA A 286 -7.73 -21.91 24.64
N ALA A 287 -7.93 -23.18 24.93
CA ALA A 287 -7.48 -23.81 26.18
C ALA A 287 -5.94 -23.83 26.32
N VAL A 288 -5.21 -24.06 25.21
CA VAL A 288 -3.73 -24.03 25.19
C VAL A 288 -3.22 -22.59 25.37
N ASN A 289 -3.91 -21.61 24.79
CA ASN A 289 -3.52 -20.21 24.84
C ASN A 289 -3.77 -19.57 26.23
N ALA A 290 -4.84 -19.97 26.94
CA ALA A 290 -5.29 -19.32 28.16
C ALA A 290 -4.19 -19.18 29.23
N PRO A 291 -3.42 -20.25 29.60
CA PRO A 291 -2.38 -20.13 30.62
C PRO A 291 -1.21 -19.24 30.17
N ILE A 292 -0.83 -19.31 28.89
CA ILE A 292 0.28 -18.52 28.34
C ILE A 292 -0.12 -17.04 28.27
N GLN A 293 -1.33 -16.77 27.83
CA GLN A 293 -1.86 -15.42 27.77
C GLN A 293 -2.02 -14.78 29.14
N ALA A 294 -2.40 -15.56 30.16
CA ALA A 294 -2.51 -15.10 31.54
C ALA A 294 -1.15 -14.67 32.12
N VAL A 295 -0.05 -15.37 31.74
CA VAL A 295 1.30 -15.06 32.24
C VAL A 295 2.00 -13.99 31.41
N THR A 296 1.83 -14.01 30.06
CA THR A 296 2.63 -13.18 29.14
C THR A 296 1.84 -12.05 28.49
N GLY A 297 0.53 -11.98 28.67
CA GLY A 297 -0.36 -11.06 27.99
C GLY A 297 -0.58 -11.37 26.50
N ARG A 298 0.06 -12.42 25.95
CA ARG A 298 -0.01 -12.83 24.54
C ARG A 298 -0.34 -14.32 24.42
N PRO A 299 -1.18 -14.73 23.44
CA PRO A 299 -1.42 -16.14 23.17
C PRO A 299 -0.15 -16.80 22.59
N LEU A 300 -0.04 -18.12 22.68
CA LEU A 300 1.00 -18.88 21.99
C LEU A 300 0.72 -18.89 20.48
N ILE A 301 -0.51 -19.21 20.12
CA ILE A 301 -1.04 -19.28 18.77
C ILE A 301 -2.29 -18.41 18.72
N GLY A 302 -2.27 -17.34 17.98
CA GLY A 302 -3.42 -16.46 17.86
C GLY A 302 -3.07 -15.11 17.26
N ASN A 303 -4.05 -14.44 16.71
CA ASN A 303 -3.87 -13.10 16.21
C ASN A 303 -3.94 -12.07 17.36
N GLY A 304 -3.25 -10.95 17.17
CA GLY A 304 -3.43 -9.78 18.00
C GLY A 304 -4.85 -9.24 17.88
N ALA A 305 -5.39 -8.69 18.97
CA ALA A 305 -6.68 -8.02 18.95
C ALA A 305 -6.63 -6.77 18.06
N ASN A 306 -7.70 -6.48 17.32
CA ASN A 306 -7.81 -5.23 16.58
C ASN A 306 -8.06 -4.05 17.54
N GLY A 307 -7.48 -2.89 17.21
CA GLY A 307 -7.86 -1.63 17.82
C GLY A 307 -9.34 -1.31 17.51
N ALA A 308 -10.07 -0.80 18.49
CA ALA A 308 -11.47 -0.44 18.27
C ALA A 308 -11.59 0.71 17.26
N PRO A 309 -12.54 0.64 16.30
CA PRO A 309 -12.79 1.75 15.38
C PRO A 309 -13.11 3.05 16.16
N GLY A 310 -12.57 4.16 15.70
CA GLY A 310 -12.76 5.47 16.32
C GLY A 310 -11.98 5.70 17.63
N SER A 311 -11.15 4.76 18.07
CA SER A 311 -10.36 4.92 19.29
C SER A 311 -8.92 5.39 19.06
N GLY A 312 -8.39 5.24 17.82
CA GLY A 312 -6.96 5.40 17.57
C GLY A 312 -6.09 4.38 18.33
N ALA A 313 -6.69 3.34 18.92
CA ALA A 313 -5.94 2.34 19.66
C ALA A 313 -5.09 1.46 18.76
N PRO A 314 -3.86 1.11 19.17
CA PRO A 314 -3.03 0.21 18.39
C PRO A 314 -3.63 -1.21 18.35
N GLY A 315 -3.32 -1.95 17.31
CA GLY A 315 -3.57 -3.38 17.24
C GLY A 315 -2.63 -4.16 18.18
N GLY A 316 -3.15 -5.23 18.78
CA GLY A 316 -2.36 -6.13 19.60
C GLY A 316 -1.34 -6.92 18.77
N HIS A 317 -0.27 -7.36 19.44
CA HIS A 317 0.69 -8.24 18.80
C HIS A 317 0.13 -9.65 18.60
N GLY A 318 0.50 -10.31 17.52
CA GLY A 318 0.21 -11.73 17.27
C GLY A 318 0.83 -12.66 18.31
N GLY A 319 0.42 -13.91 18.33
CA GLY A 319 0.91 -14.91 19.28
C GLY A 319 2.41 -15.12 19.23
N TRP A 320 2.95 -15.77 20.26
CA TRP A 320 4.39 -16.02 20.35
C TRP A 320 4.93 -16.85 19.19
N LEU A 321 4.22 -17.87 18.75
CA LEU A 321 4.67 -18.70 17.62
C LEU A 321 3.98 -18.29 16.31
N PHE A 322 2.65 -18.30 16.30
CA PHE A 322 1.84 -18.11 15.11
C PHE A 322 0.78 -17.04 15.36
N GLY A 323 0.60 -16.17 14.40
CA GLY A 323 -0.52 -15.24 14.34
C GLY A 323 -0.17 -13.90 13.76
N GLY A 324 -1.11 -13.32 13.02
CA GLY A 324 -1.01 -11.96 12.52
C GLY A 324 -1.13 -10.93 13.64
N GLY A 325 -0.51 -9.77 13.46
CA GLY A 325 -0.77 -8.60 14.28
C GLY A 325 -2.22 -8.12 14.10
N GLY A 326 -2.80 -7.53 15.14
CA GLY A 326 -4.08 -6.85 15.07
C GLY A 326 -4.00 -5.58 14.22
N THR A 327 -5.08 -5.21 13.55
CA THR A 327 -5.18 -3.94 12.85
C THR A 327 -5.35 -2.79 13.83
N GLY A 328 -4.75 -1.64 13.55
CA GLY A 328 -4.94 -0.43 14.33
C GLY A 328 -6.39 0.08 14.20
N GLY A 329 -6.93 0.67 15.26
CA GLY A 329 -8.22 1.34 15.22
C GLY A 329 -8.14 2.67 14.47
N SER A 330 -9.21 3.05 13.76
CA SER A 330 -9.30 4.37 13.16
C SER A 330 -9.32 5.47 14.23
N GLY A 331 -8.75 6.64 13.90
CA GLY A 331 -8.77 7.81 14.78
C GLY A 331 -10.16 8.44 14.87
N VAL A 332 -10.47 9.08 16.01
CA VAL A 332 -11.57 10.05 16.14
C VAL A 332 -11.32 11.26 15.25
N SER A 333 -12.31 12.15 15.15
CA SER A 333 -12.19 13.40 14.38
C SER A 333 -10.86 14.11 14.68
N GLY A 334 -9.99 14.28 13.68
CA GLY A 334 -8.66 14.89 13.80
C GLY A 334 -7.63 14.04 14.55
N GLY A 335 -8.02 12.90 15.11
CA GLY A 335 -7.12 12.00 15.84
C GLY A 335 -6.36 11.06 14.91
N ALA A 336 -5.16 10.67 15.32
CA ALA A 336 -4.37 9.69 14.59
C ALA A 336 -5.03 8.31 14.61
N GLY A 337 -4.85 7.54 13.54
CA GLY A 337 -5.12 6.12 13.54
C GLY A 337 -4.09 5.37 14.39
N GLY A 338 -4.50 4.26 15.00
CA GLY A 338 -3.62 3.39 15.77
C GLY A 338 -2.69 2.58 14.89
N ASP A 339 -1.52 2.25 15.42
CA ASP A 339 -0.56 1.41 14.73
C ASP A 339 -1.06 -0.04 14.63
N GLY A 340 -0.68 -0.72 13.57
CA GLY A 340 -0.88 -2.17 13.47
C GLY A 340 0.05 -2.94 14.39
N GLY A 341 -0.44 -4.01 15.00
CA GLY A 341 0.34 -4.89 15.86
C GLY A 341 1.37 -5.71 15.09
N ALA A 342 2.47 -6.06 15.74
CA ALA A 342 3.46 -6.96 15.15
C ALA A 342 2.91 -8.38 14.97
N GLY A 343 3.37 -9.08 13.94
CA GLY A 343 3.11 -10.51 13.75
C GLY A 343 3.78 -11.39 14.81
N GLY A 344 3.42 -12.67 14.83
CA GLY A 344 4.05 -13.68 15.66
C GLY A 344 5.51 -13.92 15.27
N ILE A 345 6.27 -14.52 16.19
CA ILE A 345 7.73 -14.68 16.01
C ILE A 345 8.03 -15.55 14.80
N LEU A 346 7.37 -16.69 14.67
CA LEU A 346 7.69 -17.67 13.63
C LEU A 346 6.92 -17.36 12.34
N PHE A 347 5.59 -17.34 12.43
CA PHE A 347 4.73 -17.03 11.29
C PHE A 347 3.67 -16.01 11.69
N GLY A 348 3.62 -14.89 10.99
CA GLY A 348 2.58 -13.90 11.19
C GLY A 348 2.86 -12.61 10.43
N ALA A 349 1.91 -12.18 9.62
CA ALA A 349 1.99 -10.86 8.97
C ALA A 349 1.73 -9.76 10.02
N GLY A 350 2.36 -8.61 9.84
CA GLY A 350 2.03 -7.43 10.61
C GLY A 350 0.60 -6.97 10.34
N GLY A 351 -0.05 -6.40 11.35
CA GLY A 351 -1.37 -5.80 11.23
C GLY A 351 -1.33 -4.49 10.42
N ALA A 352 -2.41 -4.15 9.74
CA ALA A 352 -2.50 -2.86 9.06
C ALA A 352 -2.67 -1.71 10.08
N GLY A 353 -2.10 -0.54 9.77
CA GLY A 353 -2.36 0.68 10.53
C GLY A 353 -3.81 1.17 10.35
N GLY A 354 -4.37 1.80 11.36
CA GLY A 354 -5.70 2.41 11.33
C GLY A 354 -5.71 3.73 10.55
N ALA A 355 -6.84 4.07 9.96
CA ALA A 355 -6.99 5.36 9.28
C ALA A 355 -7.02 6.53 10.29
N GLY A 356 -6.43 7.66 9.91
CA GLY A 356 -6.59 8.91 10.64
C GLY A 356 -8.01 9.46 10.55
N GLY A 357 -8.46 10.15 11.58
CA GLY A 357 -9.78 10.77 11.62
C GLY A 357 -9.87 12.01 10.74
N ALA A 358 -10.92 12.12 9.94
CA ALA A 358 -11.24 13.37 9.24
C ALA A 358 -11.77 14.42 10.21
N VAL A 359 -11.76 15.69 9.79
CA VAL A 359 -12.29 16.81 10.58
C VAL A 359 -13.25 17.68 9.78
N THR A 360 -14.21 18.31 10.46
CA THR A 360 -15.16 19.26 9.92
C THR A 360 -14.93 20.68 10.37
N GLY A 361 -14.13 20.89 11.44
CA GLY A 361 -13.86 22.21 12.02
C GLY A 361 -13.09 23.10 11.06
N THR A 362 -13.42 24.41 11.04
CA THR A 362 -12.69 25.41 10.28
C THR A 362 -11.23 25.46 10.72
N GLY A 363 -10.28 25.29 9.82
CA GLY A 363 -8.85 25.34 10.10
C GLY A 363 -8.30 24.11 10.83
N ALA A 364 -9.09 23.03 10.97
CA ALA A 364 -8.63 21.81 11.65
C ALA A 364 -7.94 20.83 10.68
N THR A 365 -6.80 20.29 11.11
CA THR A 365 -6.01 19.34 10.35
C THR A 365 -6.54 17.92 10.51
N GLY A 366 -6.53 17.12 9.44
CA GLY A 366 -6.87 15.71 9.48
C GLY A 366 -5.88 14.91 10.32
N GLY A 367 -6.33 13.82 10.97
CA GLY A 367 -5.47 12.92 11.72
C GLY A 367 -4.53 12.11 10.82
N SER A 368 -3.34 11.81 11.30
CA SER A 368 -2.42 10.93 10.58
C SER A 368 -2.88 9.47 10.60
N GLY A 369 -2.55 8.71 9.56
CA GLY A 369 -2.72 7.25 9.57
C GLY A 369 -1.70 6.58 10.49
N GLY A 370 -2.08 5.43 11.08
CA GLY A 370 -1.19 4.63 11.90
C GLY A 370 -0.17 3.84 11.06
N ALA A 371 0.95 3.50 11.66
CA ALA A 371 1.97 2.65 11.04
C ALA A 371 1.47 1.22 10.84
N GLY A 372 1.93 0.54 9.82
CA GLY A 372 1.78 -0.91 9.69
C GLY A 372 2.65 -1.67 10.67
N GLY A 373 2.16 -2.78 11.22
CA GLY A 373 2.93 -3.64 12.12
C GLY A 373 4.05 -4.39 11.41
N GLY A 374 5.17 -4.61 12.10
CA GLY A 374 6.27 -5.42 11.57
C GLY A 374 6.00 -6.92 11.68
N ALA A 375 6.75 -7.72 10.92
CA ALA A 375 6.87 -9.17 11.07
C ALA A 375 8.28 -9.54 11.51
N LEU A 376 8.46 -10.75 12.09
CA LEU A 376 9.75 -11.16 12.64
C LEU A 376 10.48 -12.18 11.77
N LEU A 377 9.97 -13.39 11.58
CA LEU A 377 10.66 -14.42 10.81
C LEU A 377 10.00 -14.64 9.44
N PHE A 378 8.80 -15.17 9.42
CA PHE A 378 8.01 -15.41 8.20
C PHE A 378 6.71 -14.60 8.26
N GLY A 379 6.66 -13.47 7.61
CA GLY A 379 5.48 -12.64 7.50
C GLY A 379 5.75 -11.33 6.76
N ALA A 380 4.81 -10.89 5.96
CA ALA A 380 4.89 -9.57 5.34
C ALA A 380 4.60 -8.47 6.37
N GLY A 381 5.24 -7.30 6.20
CA GLY A 381 4.89 -6.11 6.95
C GLY A 381 3.45 -5.68 6.66
N GLY A 382 2.78 -5.10 7.64
CA GLY A 382 1.43 -4.53 7.48
C GLY A 382 1.45 -3.24 6.67
N ALA A 383 0.35 -2.95 5.97
CA ALA A 383 0.20 -1.67 5.29
C ALA A 383 -0.01 -0.53 6.28
N GLY A 384 0.50 0.66 5.97
CA GLY A 384 0.20 1.88 6.71
C GLY A 384 -1.26 2.32 6.53
N GLY A 385 -1.82 2.99 7.52
CA GLY A 385 -3.17 3.55 7.47
C GLY A 385 -3.25 4.84 6.64
N ALA A 386 -4.41 5.13 6.07
CA ALA A 386 -4.63 6.39 5.38
C ALA A 386 -4.71 7.57 6.36
N GLY A 387 -4.26 8.76 5.94
CA GLY A 387 -4.50 10.01 6.64
C GLY A 387 -5.96 10.45 6.51
N GLY A 388 -6.44 11.23 7.48
CA GLY A 388 -7.77 11.83 7.48
C GLY A 388 -7.83 13.12 6.66
N SER A 389 -9.00 13.45 6.10
CA SER A 389 -9.22 14.73 5.41
C SER A 389 -9.30 15.89 6.39
N SER A 390 -8.87 17.09 5.90
CA SER A 390 -8.98 18.32 6.69
C SER A 390 -10.38 18.90 6.68
N GLY A 391 -10.63 19.83 7.60
CA GLY A 391 -11.87 20.61 7.68
C GLY A 391 -11.95 21.73 6.63
N ILE A 392 -13.13 22.35 6.52
CA ILE A 392 -13.44 23.40 5.55
C ILE A 392 -12.86 24.75 6.01
N GLY A 393 -12.15 25.45 5.16
CA GLY A 393 -11.65 26.82 5.37
C GLY A 393 -10.44 26.93 6.28
N GLY A 394 -9.66 27.99 6.11
CA GLY A 394 -8.41 28.22 6.84
C GLY A 394 -7.24 27.45 6.23
N PHE A 395 -6.10 27.46 6.91
CA PHE A 395 -4.87 26.77 6.50
C PHE A 395 -4.83 25.33 7.02
N ALA A 396 -5.90 24.55 6.83
CA ALA A 396 -6.01 23.20 7.34
C ALA A 396 -5.35 22.18 6.42
N ALA A 397 -4.52 21.31 6.97
CA ALA A 397 -3.81 20.27 6.24
C ALA A 397 -4.57 18.94 6.28
N GLY A 398 -4.51 18.16 5.21
CA GLY A 398 -4.83 16.73 5.27
C GLY A 398 -3.82 16.00 6.17
N GLY A 399 -4.27 14.94 6.86
CA GLY A 399 -3.40 14.11 7.68
C GLY A 399 -2.41 13.30 6.85
N ALA A 400 -1.25 13.06 7.39
CA ALA A 400 -0.25 12.18 6.81
C ALA A 400 -0.75 10.73 6.75
N GLY A 401 -0.37 9.96 5.74
CA GLY A 401 -0.52 8.51 5.79
C GLY A 401 0.54 7.86 6.66
N GLY A 402 0.23 6.70 7.22
CA GLY A 402 1.17 5.96 8.04
C GLY A 402 2.23 5.21 7.23
N PRO A 403 3.41 4.97 7.78
CA PRO A 403 4.43 4.16 7.13
C PRO A 403 4.00 2.68 7.10
N GLY A 404 4.50 1.96 6.07
CA GLY A 404 4.39 0.50 6.03
C GLY A 404 5.28 -0.18 7.07
N GLY A 405 4.85 -1.33 7.58
CA GLY A 405 5.62 -2.12 8.53
C GLY A 405 6.80 -2.85 7.88
N ALA A 406 7.84 -3.11 8.67
CA ALA A 406 8.98 -3.91 8.22
C ALA A 406 8.57 -5.36 7.96
N GLY A 407 9.12 -5.98 6.92
CA GLY A 407 8.98 -7.41 6.64
C GLY A 407 9.79 -8.26 7.62
N GLY A 408 9.36 -9.51 7.80
CA GLY A 408 10.11 -10.50 8.55
C GLY A 408 11.40 -10.89 7.83
N LEU A 409 12.24 -11.70 8.51
CA LEU A 409 13.57 -12.08 8.04
C LEU A 409 13.60 -12.54 6.59
N PHE A 410 12.55 -13.19 6.11
CA PHE A 410 12.38 -13.76 4.78
C PHE A 410 11.27 -13.11 3.95
N ASN A 411 10.80 -11.90 4.31
CA ASN A 411 9.62 -11.30 3.68
C ASN A 411 9.75 -9.82 3.41
N GLY A 412 8.98 -9.29 2.47
CA GLY A 412 8.96 -7.87 2.09
C GLY A 412 8.23 -6.99 3.09
N GLY A 413 8.59 -5.71 3.09
CA GLY A 413 7.91 -4.67 3.87
C GLY A 413 6.51 -4.35 3.34
N GLY A 414 5.69 -3.74 4.17
CA GLY A 414 4.35 -3.27 3.81
C GLY A 414 4.37 -1.96 3.03
N ALA A 415 3.31 -1.70 2.30
CA ALA A 415 3.11 -0.42 1.61
C ALA A 415 2.81 0.72 2.60
N GLY A 416 3.27 1.93 2.28
CA GLY A 416 2.88 3.14 2.99
C GLY A 416 1.41 3.49 2.73
N GLY A 417 0.77 4.16 3.67
CA GLY A 417 -0.62 4.59 3.58
C GLY A 417 -0.82 5.85 2.73
N ALA A 418 -2.03 6.07 2.28
CA ALA A 418 -2.44 7.28 1.59
C ALA A 418 -2.55 8.48 2.53
N GLY A 419 -2.09 9.66 2.11
CA GLY A 419 -2.34 10.90 2.85
C GLY A 419 -3.77 11.39 2.69
N GLY A 420 -4.23 12.16 3.63
CA GLY A 420 -5.56 12.77 3.64
C GLY A 420 -5.69 13.96 2.69
N SER A 421 -6.89 14.20 2.19
CA SER A 421 -7.19 15.36 1.39
C SER A 421 -7.26 16.64 2.23
N GLY A 422 -6.70 17.75 1.69
CA GLY A 422 -6.88 19.09 2.25
C GLY A 422 -8.00 19.84 1.55
N VAL A 423 -8.88 20.50 2.32
CA VAL A 423 -9.99 21.30 1.81
C VAL A 423 -9.72 22.76 2.03
N SER A 424 -9.35 23.48 0.98
CA SER A 424 -9.22 24.93 1.00
C SER A 424 -8.24 25.52 2.05
N GLY A 425 -7.05 25.84 1.67
CA GLY A 425 -6.13 26.76 2.33
C GLY A 425 -5.17 26.18 3.36
N GLY A 426 -4.96 24.90 3.45
CA GLY A 426 -4.04 24.30 4.44
C GLY A 426 -2.84 23.57 3.83
N ALA A 427 -1.69 23.64 4.53
CA ALA A 427 -0.49 22.87 4.16
C ALA A 427 -0.71 21.37 4.38
N GLY A 428 -0.15 20.53 3.51
CA GLY A 428 -0.18 19.08 3.65
C GLY A 428 0.70 18.59 4.79
N GLY A 429 0.30 17.50 5.43
CA GLY A 429 1.08 16.80 6.44
C GLY A 429 2.16 15.90 5.83
N GLU A 430 3.24 15.68 6.56
CA GLU A 430 4.36 14.83 6.15
C GLU A 430 4.02 13.33 6.21
N GLY A 431 4.38 12.57 5.20
CA GLY A 431 4.57 11.13 5.30
C GLY A 431 3.40 10.17 5.04
N GLY A 432 2.66 10.27 3.99
CA GLY A 432 1.64 9.30 3.53
C GLY A 432 1.35 9.46 2.04
N ALA A 433 0.67 8.53 1.35
CA ALA A 433 0.19 8.83 0.01
C ALA A 433 -0.83 9.99 0.10
N GLY A 434 -0.58 11.07 -0.64
CA GLY A 434 -1.25 12.32 -0.41
C GLY A 434 -2.70 12.34 -0.86
N GLY A 435 -3.55 13.01 -0.09
CA GLY A 435 -4.93 13.32 -0.46
C GLY A 435 -5.05 14.62 -1.26
N SER A 436 -6.22 14.87 -1.82
CA SER A 436 -6.52 16.07 -2.59
C SER A 436 -6.53 17.35 -1.71
N GLY A 437 -5.80 18.37 -2.11
CA GLY A 437 -5.84 19.70 -1.48
C GLY A 437 -6.88 20.61 -2.11
N GLY A 438 -7.52 21.44 -1.33
CA GLY A 438 -8.42 22.50 -1.79
C GLY A 438 -7.69 23.85 -1.98
N GLY A 439 -8.39 24.86 -2.51
CA GLY A 439 -7.85 26.15 -2.95
C GLY A 439 -6.88 26.83 -1.98
N GLY A 440 -5.66 27.08 -2.42
CA GLY A 440 -4.59 27.70 -1.65
C GLY A 440 -3.88 26.74 -0.71
N SER A 441 -3.91 25.41 -0.93
CA SER A 441 -3.36 24.44 -0.01
C SER A 441 -2.33 23.50 -0.65
N VAL A 442 -1.37 23.14 0.17
CA VAL A 442 -0.39 22.09 -0.12
C VAL A 442 -1.02 20.74 0.31
N ALA A 443 -0.92 19.75 -0.54
CA ALA A 443 -1.41 18.41 -0.20
C ALA A 443 -0.44 17.63 0.68
N GLY A 444 -0.96 16.59 1.36
CA GLY A 444 -0.17 15.68 2.20
C GLY A 444 0.81 14.81 1.43
N ASP A 445 1.95 14.56 2.05
CA ASP A 445 3.01 13.73 1.48
C ASP A 445 2.74 12.23 1.58
N GLY A 446 3.39 11.47 0.73
CA GLY A 446 3.32 10.03 0.72
C GLY A 446 4.12 9.34 1.83
N GLY A 447 3.59 8.29 2.49
CA GLY A 447 4.27 7.49 3.51
C GLY A 447 5.40 6.65 2.97
N ALA A 448 6.41 6.48 3.81
CA ALA A 448 7.55 5.63 3.47
C ALA A 448 7.10 4.17 3.31
N GLY A 449 7.70 3.48 2.37
CA GLY A 449 7.61 2.03 2.30
C GLY A 449 8.38 1.36 3.44
N GLY A 450 7.89 0.24 3.93
CA GLY A 450 8.59 -0.55 4.95
C GLY A 450 9.80 -1.28 4.38
N ASN A 451 10.85 -1.40 5.18
CA ASN A 451 12.06 -2.11 4.76
C ASN A 451 11.81 -3.62 4.69
N ALA A 452 12.56 -4.30 3.81
CA ALA A 452 12.57 -5.76 3.75
C ALA A 452 13.44 -6.36 4.86
N GLY A 453 13.24 -7.66 5.11
CA GLY A 453 13.97 -8.39 6.15
C GLY A 453 15.43 -8.69 5.80
N LEU A 454 16.22 -8.99 6.84
CA LEU A 454 17.69 -9.00 6.83
C LEU A 454 18.31 -10.05 5.89
N LEU A 455 17.82 -11.27 5.87
CA LEU A 455 18.49 -12.43 5.24
C LEU A 455 17.79 -13.00 4.01
N ALA A 456 16.71 -12.40 3.55
CA ALA A 456 15.97 -12.98 2.46
C ALA A 456 16.61 -12.68 1.10
N PRO A 457 17.00 -13.70 0.35
CA PRO A 457 17.46 -13.53 -1.02
C PRO A 457 16.35 -12.93 -1.87
N GLY A 458 16.56 -11.77 -2.46
CA GLY A 458 15.67 -11.19 -3.47
C GLY A 458 14.43 -10.46 -2.96
N LEU A 459 14.35 -10.10 -1.68
CA LEU A 459 13.21 -9.34 -1.17
C LEU A 459 13.29 -7.84 -1.49
N ALA A 460 12.16 -7.31 -1.94
CA ALA A 460 11.99 -5.89 -2.17
C ALA A 460 11.53 -5.17 -0.90
N GLY A 461 12.03 -3.95 -0.70
CA GLY A 461 11.42 -3.00 0.20
C GLY A 461 10.00 -2.63 -0.27
N GLY A 462 9.14 -2.17 0.63
CA GLY A 462 7.80 -1.71 0.31
C GLY A 462 7.81 -0.47 -0.58
N ALA A 463 6.81 -0.30 -1.42
CA ALA A 463 6.66 0.93 -2.20
C ALA A 463 6.28 2.10 -1.28
N GLY A 464 6.81 3.28 -1.59
CA GLY A 464 6.37 4.53 -0.98
C GLY A 464 4.96 4.89 -1.43
N GLY A 465 4.23 5.60 -0.57
CA GLY A 465 2.90 6.11 -0.91
C GLY A 465 2.97 7.28 -1.90
N GLY A 466 1.95 7.47 -2.72
CA GLY A 466 1.84 8.63 -3.62
C GLY A 466 1.53 9.93 -2.85
N GLY A 467 2.01 11.06 -3.34
CA GLY A 467 1.70 12.39 -2.83
C GLY A 467 0.26 12.79 -3.14
N GLY A 468 -0.31 13.64 -2.28
CA GLY A 468 -1.68 14.13 -2.38
C GLY A 468 -1.88 15.20 -3.41
N GLN A 469 -3.15 15.45 -3.68
CA GLN A 469 -3.53 16.50 -4.59
C GLN A 469 -3.77 17.81 -3.84
N GLY A 470 -3.09 18.86 -4.28
CA GLY A 470 -3.26 20.21 -3.77
C GLY A 470 -3.96 21.10 -4.79
N PHE A 471 -4.72 22.10 -4.30
CA PHE A 471 -5.21 23.15 -5.16
C PHE A 471 -4.06 24.05 -5.63
N ASP A 472 -3.10 24.38 -4.78
CA ASP A 472 -1.88 25.09 -5.21
C ASP A 472 -0.74 24.13 -5.50
N THR A 473 -0.33 23.34 -4.50
CA THR A 473 0.84 22.47 -4.61
C THR A 473 0.47 21.03 -4.29
N GLY A 474 0.83 20.10 -5.16
CA GLY A 474 0.72 18.67 -4.91
C GLY A 474 1.67 18.23 -3.80
N GLY A 475 1.29 17.22 -3.01
CA GLY A 475 2.13 16.63 -1.99
C GLY A 475 3.30 15.82 -2.59
N ALA A 476 4.39 15.69 -1.85
CA ALA A 476 5.50 14.83 -2.25
C ALA A 476 5.13 13.35 -2.18
N GLY A 477 5.72 12.51 -3.02
CA GLY A 477 5.67 11.07 -2.84
C GLY A 477 6.45 10.63 -1.60
N GLY A 478 6.13 9.46 -1.02
CA GLY A 478 6.90 8.85 0.05
C GLY A 478 8.07 8.02 -0.48
N PRO A 479 9.20 7.94 0.24
CA PRO A 479 10.34 7.14 -0.20
C PRO A 479 10.00 5.65 -0.23
N GLY A 480 10.63 4.92 -1.15
CA GLY A 480 10.61 3.46 -1.15
C GLY A 480 11.41 2.89 0.03
N GLY A 481 10.99 1.76 0.57
CA GLY A 481 11.73 1.05 1.62
C GLY A 481 12.98 0.36 1.08
N ASP A 482 13.98 0.20 1.93
CA ASP A 482 15.22 -0.48 1.57
C ASP A 482 15.05 -1.99 1.46
N ALA A 483 15.90 -2.62 0.66
CA ALA A 483 16.00 -4.07 0.57
C ALA A 483 16.60 -4.69 1.83
N GLY A 484 16.55 -6.04 1.91
CA GLY A 484 17.29 -6.79 2.91
C GLY A 484 18.81 -6.60 2.79
N LEU A 485 19.54 -6.82 3.90
CA LEU A 485 20.95 -6.44 4.01
C LEU A 485 21.86 -7.01 2.92
N LEU A 486 21.69 -8.28 2.55
CA LEU A 486 22.63 -8.95 1.63
C LEU A 486 22.14 -8.97 0.18
N VAL A 487 20.89 -9.33 -0.02
CA VAL A 487 20.33 -9.54 -1.36
C VAL A 487 18.89 -9.01 -1.39
N GLY A 488 18.58 -8.18 -2.35
CA GLY A 488 17.22 -7.69 -2.57
C GLY A 488 17.19 -6.37 -3.32
N SER A 489 16.04 -6.01 -3.86
CA SER A 489 15.84 -4.73 -4.54
C SER A 489 15.15 -3.72 -3.63
N GLY A 490 15.55 -2.46 -3.72
CA GLY A 490 14.85 -1.36 -3.05
C GLY A 490 13.41 -1.22 -3.55
N GLY A 491 12.53 -0.71 -2.70
CA GLY A 491 11.15 -0.36 -3.05
C GLY A 491 11.11 0.88 -3.95
N VAL A 492 10.04 0.99 -4.73
CA VAL A 492 9.84 2.16 -5.61
C VAL A 492 9.41 3.36 -4.76
N GLY A 493 9.95 4.54 -5.07
CA GLY A 493 9.50 5.80 -4.49
C GLY A 493 8.10 6.17 -4.99
N GLY A 494 7.31 6.81 -4.13
CA GLY A 494 5.96 7.28 -4.45
C GLY A 494 5.95 8.41 -5.47
N ALA A 495 4.93 8.49 -6.30
CA ALA A 495 4.74 9.60 -7.21
C ALA A 495 4.32 10.87 -6.43
N GLY A 496 4.74 12.04 -6.92
CA GLY A 496 4.24 13.33 -6.44
C GLY A 496 2.78 13.53 -6.85
N GLY A 497 2.06 14.29 -6.03
CA GLY A 497 0.66 14.63 -6.24
C GLY A 497 0.47 15.76 -7.26
N PHE A 498 -0.71 15.82 -7.82
CA PHE A 498 -1.13 16.92 -8.69
C PHE A 498 -1.28 18.22 -7.89
N GLY A 499 -0.87 19.36 -8.48
CA GLY A 499 -1.18 20.69 -7.99
C GLY A 499 -1.79 21.54 -9.09
N LEU A 500 -2.73 22.43 -8.77
CA LEU A 500 -3.26 23.37 -9.77
C LEU A 500 -2.17 24.36 -10.19
N THR A 501 -1.33 24.79 -9.26
CA THR A 501 -0.18 25.65 -9.53
C THR A 501 1.06 24.80 -9.78
N THR A 502 1.51 24.04 -8.78
CA THR A 502 2.76 23.28 -8.86
C THR A 502 2.53 21.81 -8.50
N GLY A 503 3.01 20.89 -9.31
CA GLY A 503 3.00 19.45 -9.00
C GLY A 503 3.96 19.12 -7.87
N GLY A 504 3.60 18.14 -7.02
CA GLY A 504 4.47 17.63 -5.95
C GLY A 504 5.66 16.83 -6.51
N PRO A 505 6.81 16.80 -5.83
CA PRO A 505 7.94 15.99 -6.25
C PRO A 505 7.68 14.49 -6.03
N GLY A 506 8.19 13.66 -6.92
CA GLY A 506 8.30 12.22 -6.70
C GLY A 506 9.41 11.91 -5.70
N ALA A 507 9.27 10.83 -4.94
CA ALA A 507 10.22 10.42 -3.92
C ALA A 507 11.30 9.47 -4.44
N ALA A 508 12.38 9.36 -3.67
CA ALA A 508 13.45 8.43 -3.97
C ALA A 508 13.00 6.97 -3.86
N GLY A 509 13.54 6.11 -4.72
CA GLY A 509 13.51 4.66 -4.54
C GLY A 509 14.43 4.23 -3.40
N GLY A 510 14.09 3.11 -2.73
CA GLY A 510 14.91 2.51 -1.68
C GLY A 510 16.22 1.90 -2.19
N ASP A 511 17.17 1.73 -1.31
CA ASP A 511 18.46 1.14 -1.63
C ASP A 511 18.39 -0.39 -1.73
N ALA A 512 19.27 -0.98 -2.55
CA ALA A 512 19.43 -2.43 -2.68
C ALA A 512 20.20 -3.04 -1.52
N GLY A 513 20.16 -4.39 -1.42
CA GLY A 513 21.05 -5.12 -0.53
C GLY A 513 22.52 -5.00 -0.94
N LEU A 514 23.42 -5.19 0.01
CA LEU A 514 24.86 -4.90 -0.16
C LEU A 514 25.55 -5.72 -1.26
N LEU A 515 25.21 -7.01 -1.40
CA LEU A 515 25.89 -7.90 -2.35
C LEU A 515 25.20 -7.94 -3.70
N PHE A 516 23.91 -8.24 -3.70
CA PHE A 516 23.14 -8.43 -4.94
C PHE A 516 21.83 -7.67 -4.84
N GLY A 517 21.55 -6.84 -5.81
CA GLY A 517 20.26 -6.19 -5.94
C GLY A 517 20.35 -4.85 -6.67
N SER A 518 19.20 -4.41 -7.16
CA SER A 518 19.08 -3.09 -7.76
C SER A 518 18.33 -2.14 -6.85
N GLY A 519 18.73 -0.89 -6.89
CA GLY A 519 17.98 0.18 -6.25
C GLY A 519 16.56 0.26 -6.80
N GLY A 520 15.61 0.70 -5.98
CA GLY A 520 14.24 0.98 -6.39
C GLY A 520 14.17 2.17 -7.35
N ALA A 521 13.23 2.18 -8.27
CA ALA A 521 13.00 3.35 -9.11
C ALA A 521 12.49 4.54 -8.28
N GLY A 522 12.89 5.75 -8.67
CA GLY A 522 12.31 6.98 -8.13
C GLY A 522 10.87 7.17 -8.62
N GLY A 523 10.03 7.80 -7.80
CA GLY A 523 8.66 8.16 -8.15
C GLY A 523 8.60 9.28 -9.20
N ALA A 524 7.58 9.28 -10.04
CA ALA A 524 7.35 10.38 -10.97
C ALA A 524 6.94 11.64 -10.22
N GLY A 525 7.31 12.81 -10.72
CA GLY A 525 6.78 14.09 -10.26
C GLY A 525 5.31 14.25 -10.64
N GLY A 526 4.54 14.93 -9.83
CA GLY A 526 3.15 15.28 -10.10
C GLY A 526 3.03 16.41 -11.12
N SER A 527 1.91 16.46 -11.86
CA SER A 527 1.68 17.54 -12.82
C SER A 527 1.26 18.83 -12.13
N GLY A 528 1.73 19.96 -12.64
CA GLY A 528 1.22 21.31 -12.33
C GLY A 528 0.40 21.81 -13.51
N ARG A 529 -0.74 22.47 -13.27
CA ARG A 529 -1.62 22.92 -14.36
C ARG A 529 -1.28 24.30 -14.89
N THR A 530 -0.83 25.22 -14.01
CA THR A 530 -0.58 26.64 -14.38
C THR A 530 0.87 27.06 -14.24
N ASP A 531 1.72 26.22 -13.64
CA ASP A 531 3.13 26.53 -13.41
C ASP A 531 3.98 25.27 -13.60
N LEU A 532 4.80 24.88 -12.63
CA LEU A 532 5.79 23.81 -12.79
C LEU A 532 5.21 22.43 -12.43
N GLY A 533 5.56 21.41 -13.22
CA GLY A 533 5.45 20.02 -12.80
C GLY A 533 6.46 19.70 -11.69
N GLY A 534 6.14 18.76 -10.83
CA GLY A 534 7.04 18.28 -9.78
C GLY A 534 8.27 17.57 -10.35
N ALA A 535 9.39 17.67 -9.67
CA ALA A 535 10.59 16.91 -10.03
C ALA A 535 10.36 15.40 -9.84
N GLY A 536 10.91 14.56 -10.70
CA GLY A 536 10.98 13.12 -10.48
C GLY A 536 11.94 12.77 -9.35
N GLY A 537 11.66 11.70 -8.62
CA GLY A 537 12.50 11.21 -7.52
C GLY A 537 13.78 10.54 -8.03
N ALA A 538 14.80 10.52 -7.20
CA ALA A 538 16.02 9.79 -7.48
C ALA A 538 15.79 8.27 -7.43
N GLY A 539 16.51 7.49 -8.24
CA GLY A 539 16.59 6.04 -8.06
C GLY A 539 17.45 5.69 -6.86
N GLY A 540 17.15 4.56 -6.21
CA GLY A 540 17.94 4.01 -5.11
C GLY A 540 19.28 3.45 -5.57
N LYS A 541 20.20 3.26 -4.62
CA LYS A 541 21.54 2.72 -4.89
C LYS A 541 21.50 1.22 -5.16
N ALA A 542 22.43 0.74 -5.98
CA ALA A 542 22.68 -0.68 -6.19
C ALA A 542 23.48 -1.31 -5.07
N GLY A 543 23.42 -2.65 -4.97
CA GLY A 543 24.42 -3.44 -4.27
C GLY A 543 25.73 -3.56 -5.05
N LEU A 544 26.65 -4.40 -4.56
CA LEU A 544 27.96 -4.63 -5.23
C LEU A 544 27.78 -5.18 -6.66
N ILE A 545 26.75 -6.02 -6.85
CA ILE A 545 26.35 -6.56 -8.14
C ILE A 545 24.87 -6.23 -8.36
N GLY A 546 24.62 -5.31 -9.25
CA GLY A 546 23.28 -4.83 -9.57
C GLY A 546 23.33 -3.44 -10.17
N ASN A 547 22.18 -2.85 -10.45
CA ASN A 547 22.10 -1.50 -11.01
C ASN A 547 21.36 -0.57 -10.06
N GLY A 548 21.78 0.70 -10.08
CA GLY A 548 21.00 1.76 -9.44
C GLY A 548 19.58 1.81 -10.02
N GLY A 549 18.61 2.22 -9.23
CA GLY A 549 17.24 2.46 -9.69
C GLY A 549 17.19 3.59 -10.72
N ASN A 550 16.24 3.51 -11.64
CA ASN A 550 15.98 4.62 -12.56
C ASN A 550 15.40 5.82 -11.78
N GLY A 551 15.80 7.03 -12.15
CA GLY A 551 15.13 8.22 -11.67
C GLY A 551 13.69 8.28 -12.19
N GLY A 552 12.79 8.90 -11.44
CA GLY A 552 11.40 9.16 -11.86
C GLY A 552 11.33 10.23 -12.94
N ALA A 553 10.31 10.18 -13.78
CA ALA A 553 10.02 11.25 -14.73
C ALA A 553 9.59 12.53 -13.99
N GLY A 554 9.92 13.70 -14.50
CA GLY A 554 9.33 14.95 -14.04
C GLY A 554 7.85 15.03 -14.43
N GLY A 555 7.05 15.72 -13.64
CA GLY A 555 5.65 16.01 -13.97
C GLY A 555 5.53 17.06 -15.09
N ALA A 556 4.41 17.05 -15.80
CA ALA A 556 4.12 18.09 -16.77
C ALA A 556 3.81 19.42 -16.07
N GLY A 557 4.34 20.52 -16.60
CA GLY A 557 3.93 21.88 -16.26
C GLY A 557 2.96 22.42 -17.30
N GLY A 558 2.18 23.45 -16.92
CA GLY A 558 1.23 24.14 -17.78
C GLY A 558 1.90 25.21 -18.66
#